data_b58c3a45b3d42deb493daaf3853f721d
#
_entry.id   b58c3a45b3d42deb493daaf3853f721d
#
_cell.length_a   1.000
_cell.length_b   1.000
_cell.length_c   1.000
_cell.angle_alpha   90.00
_cell.angle_beta   90.00
_cell.angle_gamma   90.00
#
_symmetry.space_group_name_H-M   'P 1'
#
loop_
_entity.id
_entity.type
_entity.pdbx_description
1 polymer ?
#
loop_
_entity_poly.entity_id
_entity_poly.type
_entity_poly.pdbx_seq_one_letter_code
_entity_poly.pdbx_strand_id
1 'polypeptide(L)'
;MDYSQPVALESSSKVEVKPGIAAAIRAVVENPNGHRDDKTVLATSTLGKFTGSDLARWMETFPPQAQIAERVKQAPDSMLPMFVRNFVRNELVLHSADSAKLGPDAAQLADVRKMFTQAVTNAWNALNVDPKALETAAKSKSDRAKLAAQRVEDYINKLLQQQAQYVDVTQPVQNVLREKYDYTINPETLDAVLLEAAKVRLATDSTSKGGQPSSVVPVPNADTTKKK
;
A
#
# COMPACT_ATOMS: atom_id res chain seq x y z
N MET A 1 30.07 -9.56 -8.08
CA MET A 1 29.39 -9.34 -9.37
C MET A 1 29.61 -7.91 -9.75
N ASP A 2 30.15 -7.67 -10.94
CA ASP A 2 30.39 -6.31 -11.43
C ASP A 2 29.09 -5.76 -12.02
N TYR A 3 28.43 -4.85 -11.31
CA TYR A 3 27.20 -4.18 -11.75
C TYR A 3 27.48 -3.00 -12.70
N SER A 4 28.73 -2.84 -13.15
CA SER A 4 29.16 -1.70 -13.96
C SER A 4 28.87 -1.83 -15.46
N GLN A 5 28.41 -3.00 -15.93
CA GLN A 5 27.96 -3.15 -17.32
C GLN A 5 26.47 -2.72 -17.40
N PRO A 6 26.17 -1.57 -18.01
CA PRO A 6 24.80 -1.27 -18.35
C PRO A 6 24.36 -2.39 -19.31
N VAL A 7 23.33 -3.14 -18.93
CA VAL A 7 22.59 -3.94 -19.90
C VAL A 7 22.20 -2.94 -20.98
N ALA A 8 22.80 -3.05 -22.15
CA ALA A 8 22.46 -2.22 -23.30
C ALA A 8 21.01 -2.59 -23.64
N LEU A 9 20.07 -1.90 -23.00
CA LEU A 9 18.70 -1.85 -23.45
C LEU A 9 18.80 -1.31 -24.86
N GLU A 10 18.74 -2.20 -25.85
CA GLU A 10 18.69 -1.80 -27.23
C GLU A 10 17.70 -0.65 -27.32
N SER A 11 18.14 0.48 -27.86
CA SER A 11 17.35 1.67 -28.09
C SER A 11 16.14 1.43 -29.01
N SER A 12 15.94 0.17 -29.44
CA SER A 12 14.90 -0.32 -30.33
C SER A 12 13.59 -0.72 -29.64
N SER A 13 13.51 -0.73 -28.30
CA SER A 13 12.24 -1.00 -27.63
C SER A 13 11.31 0.20 -27.78
N LYS A 14 10.57 0.22 -28.90
CA LYS A 14 9.64 1.29 -29.22
C LYS A 14 8.49 1.30 -28.18
N VAL A 15 8.53 2.24 -27.27
CA VAL A 15 7.45 2.47 -26.31
C VAL A 15 6.57 3.60 -26.84
N GLU A 16 5.35 3.26 -27.21
CA GLU A 16 4.33 4.19 -27.68
C GLU A 16 3.31 4.44 -26.58
N VAL A 17 3.32 5.64 -26.03
CA VAL A 17 2.33 6.07 -25.04
C VAL A 17 1.11 6.64 -25.75
N LYS A 18 -0.09 6.22 -25.32
CA LYS A 18 -1.35 6.69 -25.92
C LYS A 18 -1.56 8.17 -25.65
N PRO A 19 -2.11 8.95 -26.60
CA PRO A 19 -2.49 10.34 -26.34
C PRO A 19 -3.69 10.42 -25.39
N GLY A 20 -3.80 11.55 -24.67
CA GLY A 20 -4.97 11.85 -23.83
C GLY A 20 -5.14 11.01 -22.56
N ILE A 21 -4.10 10.31 -22.10
CA ILE A 21 -4.18 9.38 -20.95
C ILE A 21 -4.00 10.06 -19.58
N ALA A 22 -3.81 11.38 -19.54
CA ALA A 22 -3.51 12.08 -18.29
C ALA A 22 -4.56 11.83 -17.19
N ALA A 23 -5.84 11.90 -17.54
CA ALA A 23 -6.93 11.65 -16.61
C ALA A 23 -6.93 10.20 -16.11
N ALA A 24 -6.70 9.23 -17.00
CA ALA A 24 -6.62 7.81 -16.63
C ALA A 24 -5.42 7.53 -15.69
N ILE A 25 -4.25 8.12 -15.96
CA ILE A 25 -3.08 7.99 -15.08
C ILE A 25 -3.40 8.52 -13.68
N ARG A 26 -4.00 9.73 -13.57
CA ARG A 26 -4.35 10.32 -12.28
C ARG A 26 -5.34 9.45 -11.51
N ALA A 27 -6.39 8.94 -12.17
CA ALA A 27 -7.37 8.07 -11.55
C ALA A 27 -6.73 6.80 -10.97
N VAL A 28 -5.86 6.14 -11.73
CA VAL A 28 -5.13 4.94 -11.28
C VAL A 28 -4.21 5.25 -10.11
N VAL A 29 -3.45 6.35 -10.18
CA VAL A 29 -2.48 6.72 -9.13
C VAL A 29 -3.16 7.17 -7.84
N GLU A 30 -4.32 7.82 -7.94
CA GLU A 30 -5.13 8.24 -6.80
C GLU A 30 -5.77 7.05 -6.07
N ASN A 31 -6.27 6.06 -6.82
CA ASN A 31 -6.90 4.86 -6.26
C ASN A 31 -6.42 3.59 -6.97
N PRO A 32 -5.19 3.11 -6.72
CA PRO A 32 -4.66 1.91 -7.38
C PRO A 32 -5.53 0.67 -7.15
N ASN A 33 -6.08 0.52 -5.95
CA ASN A 33 -6.91 -0.63 -5.59
C ASN A 33 -8.19 -0.73 -6.45
N GLY A 34 -8.80 0.40 -6.79
CA GLY A 34 -9.99 0.46 -7.65
C GLY A 34 -9.70 0.17 -9.12
N HIS A 35 -8.42 0.16 -9.53
CA HIS A 35 -7.98 -0.02 -10.91
C HIS A 35 -7.19 -1.31 -11.16
N ARG A 36 -7.26 -2.29 -10.25
CA ARG A 36 -6.53 -3.57 -10.39
C ARG A 36 -6.92 -4.37 -11.63
N ASP A 37 -8.17 -4.23 -12.09
CA ASP A 37 -8.69 -4.89 -13.28
C ASP A 37 -8.88 -3.94 -14.46
N ASP A 38 -8.31 -2.73 -14.39
CA ASP A 38 -8.45 -1.70 -15.41
C ASP A 38 -7.70 -2.09 -16.69
N LYS A 39 -8.44 -2.36 -17.75
CA LYS A 39 -7.93 -2.77 -19.08
C LYS A 39 -7.63 -1.58 -20.00
N THR A 40 -7.76 -0.35 -19.51
CA THR A 40 -7.41 0.86 -20.28
C THR A 40 -5.96 0.82 -20.70
N VAL A 41 -5.70 0.82 -21.99
CA VAL A 41 -4.33 0.76 -22.53
C VAL A 41 -3.69 2.14 -22.42
N LEU A 42 -2.64 2.25 -21.61
CA LEU A 42 -1.85 3.45 -21.39
C LEU A 42 -0.67 3.56 -22.36
N ALA A 43 -0.04 2.44 -22.66
CA ALA A 43 1.07 2.37 -23.60
C ALA A 43 1.14 1.00 -24.30
N THR A 44 1.96 0.93 -25.37
CA THR A 44 2.31 -0.32 -26.04
C THR A 44 3.83 -0.42 -26.16
N SER A 45 4.34 -1.64 -26.10
CA SER A 45 5.77 -1.95 -26.26
C SER A 45 5.95 -3.30 -26.98
N THR A 46 7.18 -3.76 -27.10
CA THR A 46 7.48 -5.10 -27.59
C THR A 46 6.94 -6.23 -26.71
N LEU A 47 6.68 -5.96 -25.42
CA LEU A 47 6.04 -6.91 -24.51
C LEU A 47 4.50 -6.91 -24.61
N GLY A 48 3.94 -6.01 -25.41
CA GLY A 48 2.49 -5.87 -25.58
C GLY A 48 1.92 -4.59 -24.96
N LYS A 49 0.74 -4.70 -24.38
CA LYS A 49 -0.02 -3.56 -23.81
C LYS A 49 0.35 -3.36 -22.36
N PHE A 50 0.61 -2.10 -21.98
CA PHE A 50 0.70 -1.65 -20.59
C PHE A 50 -0.62 -0.96 -20.25
N THR A 51 -1.30 -1.46 -19.24
CA THR A 51 -2.69 -1.08 -18.89
C THR A 51 -2.76 -0.30 -17.58
N GLY A 52 -3.95 0.19 -17.24
CA GLY A 52 -4.23 0.78 -15.92
C GLY A 52 -3.96 -0.22 -14.79
N SER A 53 -4.30 -1.50 -14.98
CA SER A 53 -3.98 -2.58 -14.03
C SER A 53 -2.47 -2.72 -13.79
N ASP A 54 -1.66 -2.63 -14.85
CA ASP A 54 -0.19 -2.72 -14.73
C ASP A 54 0.35 -1.52 -13.95
N LEU A 55 -0.14 -0.31 -14.24
CA LEU A 55 0.22 0.89 -13.49
C LEU A 55 -0.21 0.79 -12.02
N ALA A 56 -1.42 0.28 -11.74
CA ALA A 56 -1.91 0.09 -10.37
C ALA A 56 -0.99 -0.82 -9.55
N ARG A 57 -0.54 -1.94 -10.12
CA ARG A 57 0.45 -2.83 -9.49
C ARG A 57 1.76 -2.12 -9.17
N TRP A 58 2.25 -1.29 -10.09
CA TRP A 58 3.44 -0.49 -9.82
C TRP A 58 3.23 0.49 -8.69
N MET A 59 2.07 1.16 -8.61
CA MET A 59 1.76 2.10 -7.53
C MET A 59 1.77 1.43 -6.15
N GLU A 60 1.36 0.17 -6.07
CA GLU A 60 1.38 -0.61 -4.83
C GLU A 60 2.78 -0.96 -4.32
N THR A 61 3.81 -0.84 -5.16
CA THR A 61 5.21 -1.07 -4.74
C THR A 61 5.83 0.12 -4.02
N PHE A 62 5.24 1.31 -4.16
CA PHE A 62 5.79 2.52 -3.55
C PHE A 62 5.31 2.68 -2.11
N PRO A 63 6.21 3.04 -1.19
CA PRO A 63 5.81 3.37 0.16
C PRO A 63 4.99 4.68 0.19
N PRO A 64 4.04 4.83 1.12
CA PRO A 64 3.21 6.04 1.22
C PRO A 64 4.01 7.35 1.30
N GLN A 65 5.21 7.29 1.90
CA GLN A 65 6.11 8.43 2.04
C GLN A 65 6.64 8.96 0.70
N ALA A 66 6.57 8.17 -0.37
CA ALA A 66 6.99 8.60 -1.71
C ALA A 66 6.04 9.66 -2.30
N GLN A 67 4.81 9.79 -1.78
CA GLN A 67 3.80 10.77 -2.18
C GLN A 67 3.57 10.84 -3.70
N ILE A 68 3.59 9.67 -4.37
CA ILE A 68 3.49 9.60 -5.84
C ILE A 68 2.16 10.21 -6.32
N ALA A 69 1.05 9.96 -5.63
CA ALA A 69 -0.25 10.50 -5.98
C ALA A 69 -0.24 12.04 -6.01
N GLU A 70 0.31 12.68 -4.98
CA GLU A 70 0.39 14.14 -4.91
C GLU A 70 1.29 14.71 -6.02
N ARG A 71 2.42 14.07 -6.30
CA ARG A 71 3.32 14.48 -7.39
C ARG A 71 2.64 14.37 -8.75
N VAL A 72 1.93 13.29 -9.03
CA VAL A 72 1.22 13.08 -10.28
C VAL A 72 0.04 14.03 -10.42
N LYS A 73 -0.67 14.32 -9.32
CA LYS A 73 -1.76 15.31 -9.30
C LYS A 73 -1.30 16.71 -9.68
N GLN A 74 -0.14 17.12 -9.22
CA GLN A 74 0.47 18.43 -9.47
C GLN A 74 1.23 18.50 -10.80
N ALA A 75 1.58 17.37 -11.40
CA ALA A 75 2.37 17.34 -12.63
C ALA A 75 1.56 17.86 -13.84
N PRO A 76 2.17 18.63 -14.75
CA PRO A 76 1.55 18.97 -16.03
C PRO A 76 1.22 17.73 -16.85
N ASP A 77 0.11 17.76 -17.62
CA ASP A 77 -0.31 16.64 -18.47
C ASP A 77 0.77 16.20 -19.45
N SER A 78 1.60 17.14 -19.93
CA SER A 78 2.72 16.86 -20.83
C SER A 78 3.82 15.96 -20.22
N MET A 79 3.91 15.88 -18.89
CA MET A 79 4.90 15.04 -18.20
C MET A 79 4.40 13.61 -17.93
N LEU A 80 3.09 13.41 -17.90
CA LEU A 80 2.50 12.11 -17.55
C LEU A 80 2.83 10.99 -18.57
N PRO A 81 2.93 11.25 -19.88
CA PRO A 81 3.43 10.25 -20.82
C PRO A 81 4.85 9.75 -20.51
N MET A 82 5.73 10.61 -20.03
CA MET A 82 7.09 10.21 -19.62
C MET A 82 7.04 9.33 -18.36
N PHE A 83 6.17 9.66 -17.42
CA PHE A 83 5.95 8.85 -16.22
C PHE A 83 5.56 7.41 -16.59
N VAL A 84 4.55 7.20 -17.43
CA VAL A 84 4.16 5.85 -17.91
C VAL A 84 5.29 5.18 -18.69
N ARG A 85 5.98 5.91 -19.58
CA ARG A 85 7.10 5.36 -20.34
C ARG A 85 8.20 4.78 -19.46
N ASN A 86 8.47 5.39 -18.31
CA ASN A 86 9.47 4.89 -17.37
C ASN A 86 9.05 3.54 -16.77
N PHE A 87 7.76 3.34 -16.44
CA PHE A 87 7.28 2.04 -15.96
C PHE A 87 7.36 0.97 -17.04
N VAL A 88 6.97 1.29 -18.27
CA VAL A 88 7.10 0.34 -19.39
C VAL A 88 8.57 -0.04 -19.61
N ARG A 89 9.50 0.90 -19.47
CA ARG A 89 10.93 0.57 -19.54
C ARG A 89 11.38 -0.33 -18.40
N ASN A 90 10.88 -0.11 -17.19
CA ASN A 90 11.17 -0.99 -16.06
C ASN A 90 10.66 -2.40 -16.30
N GLU A 91 9.45 -2.57 -16.85
CA GLU A 91 8.93 -3.87 -17.27
C GLU A 91 9.85 -4.56 -18.31
N LEU A 92 10.33 -3.80 -19.30
CA LEU A 92 11.26 -4.32 -20.31
C LEU A 92 12.59 -4.78 -19.68
N VAL A 93 13.11 -4.02 -18.69
CA VAL A 93 14.32 -4.41 -17.95
C VAL A 93 14.08 -5.68 -17.14
N LEU A 94 12.97 -5.74 -16.41
CA LEU A 94 12.61 -6.92 -15.59
C LEU A 94 12.46 -8.16 -16.49
N HIS A 95 11.74 -8.04 -17.60
CA HIS A 95 11.59 -9.13 -18.55
C HIS A 95 12.93 -9.59 -19.17
N SER A 96 13.82 -8.64 -19.47
CA SER A 96 15.16 -8.96 -19.96
C SER A 96 16.01 -9.67 -18.91
N ALA A 97 15.92 -9.22 -17.66
CA ALA A 97 16.58 -9.86 -16.52
C ALA A 97 16.08 -11.30 -16.30
N ASP A 98 14.77 -11.51 -16.33
CA ASP A 98 14.16 -12.84 -16.23
C ASP A 98 14.59 -13.76 -17.37
N SER A 99 14.61 -13.26 -18.60
CA SER A 99 15.05 -13.99 -19.78
C SER A 99 16.53 -14.39 -19.69
N ALA A 100 17.36 -13.53 -19.10
CA ALA A 100 18.75 -13.79 -18.83
C ALA A 100 19.00 -14.60 -17.54
N LYS A 101 17.94 -15.01 -16.84
CA LYS A 101 17.98 -15.71 -15.54
C LYS A 101 18.78 -14.95 -14.47
N LEU A 102 18.71 -13.62 -14.49
CA LEU A 102 19.34 -12.72 -13.52
C LEU A 102 18.46 -12.47 -12.30
N GLY A 103 17.62 -13.42 -11.92
CA GLY A 103 16.80 -13.35 -10.71
C GLY A 103 17.63 -13.45 -9.42
N PRO A 104 17.01 -13.19 -8.27
CA PRO A 104 17.67 -13.31 -6.99
C PRO A 104 18.15 -14.73 -6.75
N ASP A 105 19.34 -14.88 -6.21
CA ASP A 105 19.92 -16.17 -5.83
C ASP A 105 19.22 -16.77 -4.59
N ALA A 106 19.56 -18.03 -4.27
CA ALA A 106 18.94 -18.75 -3.16
C ALA A 106 19.17 -18.07 -1.80
N ALA A 107 20.31 -17.40 -1.60
CA ALA A 107 20.61 -16.69 -0.36
C ALA A 107 19.76 -15.42 -0.25
N GLN A 108 19.66 -14.63 -1.31
CA GLN A 108 18.80 -13.44 -1.39
C GLN A 108 17.32 -13.81 -1.18
N LEU A 109 16.85 -14.91 -1.77
CA LEU A 109 15.48 -15.40 -1.53
C LEU A 109 15.26 -15.85 -0.10
N ALA A 110 16.27 -16.46 0.54
CA ALA A 110 16.19 -16.84 1.96
C ALA A 110 16.09 -15.60 2.86
N ASP A 111 16.85 -14.55 2.56
CA ASP A 111 16.78 -13.27 3.29
C ASP A 111 15.42 -12.59 3.14
N VAL A 112 14.88 -12.53 1.93
CA VAL A 112 13.52 -12.00 1.69
C VAL A 112 12.47 -12.80 2.47
N ARG A 113 12.55 -14.14 2.46
CA ARG A 113 11.65 -15.00 3.25
C ARG A 113 11.75 -14.74 4.74
N LYS A 114 12.99 -14.56 5.24
CA LYS A 114 13.23 -14.25 6.66
C LYS A 114 12.61 -12.92 7.05
N MET A 115 12.81 -11.87 6.23
CA MET A 115 12.20 -10.56 6.44
C MET A 115 10.67 -10.62 6.44
N PHE A 116 10.09 -11.33 5.46
CA PHE A 116 8.63 -11.51 5.37
C PHE A 116 8.09 -12.26 6.60
N THR A 117 8.72 -13.38 6.98
CA THR A 117 8.33 -14.15 8.17
C THR A 117 8.39 -13.30 9.44
N GLN A 118 9.44 -12.50 9.59
CA GLN A 118 9.57 -11.60 10.73
C GLN A 118 8.44 -10.53 10.76
N ALA A 119 8.12 -9.94 9.62
CA ALA A 119 7.04 -8.96 9.52
C ALA A 119 5.67 -9.57 9.90
N VAL A 120 5.36 -10.77 9.40
CA VAL A 120 4.13 -11.50 9.76
C VAL A 120 4.11 -11.85 11.25
N THR A 121 5.23 -12.34 11.80
CA THR A 121 5.33 -12.69 13.22
C THR A 121 5.13 -11.44 14.10
N ASN A 122 5.71 -10.31 13.74
CA ASN A 122 5.52 -9.06 14.46
C ASN A 122 4.05 -8.63 14.46
N ALA A 123 3.37 -8.73 13.31
CA ALA A 123 1.95 -8.43 13.21
C ALA A 123 1.10 -9.38 14.08
N TRP A 124 1.36 -10.68 14.04
CA TRP A 124 0.66 -11.66 14.89
C TRP A 124 0.82 -11.36 16.39
N ASN A 125 2.05 -11.05 16.81
CA ASN A 125 2.34 -10.72 18.21
C ASN A 125 1.62 -9.45 18.66
N ALA A 126 1.63 -8.42 17.84
CA ALA A 126 0.99 -7.16 18.17
C ALA A 126 -0.54 -7.27 18.25
N LEU A 127 -1.14 -8.05 17.34
CA LEU A 127 -2.57 -8.36 17.35
C LEU A 127 -2.93 -9.48 18.34
N ASN A 128 -1.93 -10.12 18.96
CA ASN A 128 -2.11 -11.27 19.84
C ASN A 128 -2.85 -12.44 19.17
N VAL A 129 -2.60 -12.65 17.87
CA VAL A 129 -3.24 -13.69 17.03
C VAL A 129 -2.25 -14.75 16.53
N ASP A 130 -1.16 -14.99 17.25
CA ASP A 130 -0.23 -16.06 16.93
C ASP A 130 -0.98 -17.39 16.78
N PRO A 131 -0.80 -18.13 15.67
CA PRO A 131 -1.55 -19.37 15.40
C PRO A 131 -1.42 -20.42 16.48
N LYS A 132 -0.22 -20.61 17.04
CA LYS A 132 0.01 -21.61 18.10
C LYS A 132 -0.68 -21.22 19.41
N ALA A 133 -0.64 -19.93 19.73
CA ALA A 133 -1.35 -19.40 20.89
C ALA A 133 -2.88 -19.53 20.74
N LEU A 134 -3.41 -19.34 19.53
CA LEU A 134 -4.83 -19.58 19.25
C LEU A 134 -5.20 -21.07 19.32
N GLU A 135 -4.37 -21.98 18.82
CA GLU A 135 -4.58 -23.43 18.92
C GLU A 135 -4.60 -23.93 20.36
N THR A 136 -3.77 -23.34 21.22
CA THR A 136 -3.74 -23.66 22.65
C THR A 136 -5.01 -23.15 23.36
N ALA A 137 -5.47 -21.95 22.98
CA ALA A 137 -6.60 -21.29 23.64
C ALA A 137 -7.97 -21.81 23.16
N ALA A 138 -8.09 -22.29 21.92
CA ALA A 138 -9.34 -22.77 21.34
C ALA A 138 -9.14 -23.99 20.44
N LYS A 139 -9.90 -25.06 20.73
CA LYS A 139 -9.72 -26.35 20.04
C LYS A 139 -10.31 -26.37 18.62
N SER A 140 -11.48 -25.77 18.43
CA SER A 140 -12.16 -25.78 17.12
C SER A 140 -11.66 -24.62 16.22
N LYS A 141 -11.72 -24.83 14.90
CA LYS A 141 -11.41 -23.79 13.91
C LYS A 141 -12.32 -22.57 14.05
N SER A 142 -13.61 -22.80 14.33
CA SER A 142 -14.59 -21.74 14.53
C SER A 142 -14.28 -20.89 15.74
N ASP A 143 -13.92 -21.54 16.88
CA ASP A 143 -13.63 -20.82 18.11
C ASP A 143 -12.30 -20.05 18.00
N ARG A 144 -11.31 -20.61 17.28
CA ARG A 144 -10.08 -19.88 16.95
C ARG A 144 -10.35 -18.62 16.13
N ALA A 145 -11.24 -18.70 15.13
CA ALA A 145 -11.61 -17.55 14.31
C ALA A 145 -12.31 -16.47 15.13
N LYS A 146 -13.25 -16.84 16.01
CA LYS A 146 -13.94 -15.92 16.92
C LYS A 146 -12.96 -15.26 17.88
N LEU A 147 -12.08 -16.05 18.48
CA LEU A 147 -11.06 -15.54 19.41
C LEU A 147 -10.09 -14.57 18.71
N ALA A 148 -9.68 -14.89 17.48
CA ALA A 148 -8.82 -14.00 16.69
C ALA A 148 -9.55 -12.68 16.38
N ALA A 149 -10.82 -12.73 15.94
CA ALA A 149 -11.61 -11.54 15.68
C ALA A 149 -11.75 -10.65 16.93
N GLN A 150 -12.05 -11.25 18.08
CA GLN A 150 -12.14 -10.53 19.34
C GLN A 150 -10.81 -9.85 19.71
N ARG A 151 -9.68 -10.54 19.58
CA ARG A 151 -8.35 -9.97 19.87
C ARG A 151 -8.00 -8.80 18.95
N VAL A 152 -8.36 -8.89 17.67
CA VAL A 152 -8.19 -7.79 16.72
C VAL A 152 -9.07 -6.59 17.11
N GLU A 153 -10.32 -6.83 17.49
CA GLU A 153 -11.22 -5.77 17.98
C GLU A 153 -10.69 -5.10 19.25
N ASP A 154 -10.22 -5.89 20.22
CA ASP A 154 -9.57 -5.38 21.43
C ASP A 154 -8.34 -4.51 21.11
N TYR A 155 -7.53 -4.94 20.13
CA TYR A 155 -6.38 -4.15 19.68
C TYR A 155 -6.82 -2.82 19.06
N ILE A 156 -7.83 -2.82 18.19
CA ILE A 156 -8.37 -1.60 17.57
C ILE A 156 -8.89 -0.64 18.65
N ASN A 157 -9.65 -1.15 19.62
CA ASN A 157 -10.17 -0.35 20.73
C ASN A 157 -9.03 0.28 21.55
N LYS A 158 -7.98 -0.47 21.87
CA LYS A 158 -6.79 0.05 22.55
C LYS A 158 -6.06 1.10 21.70
N LEU A 159 -6.00 0.90 20.39
CA LEU A 159 -5.39 1.85 19.47
C LEU A 159 -6.15 3.19 19.45
N LEU A 160 -7.49 3.14 19.39
CA LEU A 160 -8.35 4.32 19.46
C LEU A 160 -8.20 5.07 20.78
N GLN A 161 -7.97 4.35 21.88
CA GLN A 161 -7.74 4.90 23.22
C GLN A 161 -6.28 5.31 23.46
N GLN A 162 -5.40 5.22 22.46
CA GLN A 162 -3.95 5.46 22.56
C GLN A 162 -3.22 4.55 23.58
N GLN A 163 -3.80 3.41 23.90
CA GLN A 163 -3.23 2.39 24.79
C GLN A 163 -2.41 1.33 24.07
N ALA A 164 -2.37 1.38 22.74
CA ALA A 164 -1.56 0.53 21.89
C ALA A 164 -0.87 1.36 20.82
N GLN A 165 0.28 0.85 20.32
CA GLN A 165 0.97 1.46 19.18
C GLN A 165 0.44 0.85 17.88
N TYR A 166 0.34 1.68 16.84
CA TYR A 166 0.01 1.22 15.51
C TYR A 166 1.11 0.29 14.98
N VAL A 167 0.71 -0.88 14.49
CA VAL A 167 1.61 -1.83 13.84
C VAL A 167 1.56 -1.61 12.34
N ASP A 168 2.64 -1.10 11.81
CA ASP A 168 2.79 -0.99 10.36
C ASP A 168 3.04 -2.38 9.77
N VAL A 169 2.07 -2.85 9.00
CA VAL A 169 2.19 -4.08 8.23
C VAL A 169 2.90 -3.74 6.93
N THR A 170 4.05 -4.35 6.70
CA THR A 170 4.86 -4.07 5.51
C THR A 170 4.07 -4.26 4.21
N GLN A 171 4.34 -3.41 3.21
CA GLN A 171 3.60 -3.39 1.95
C GLN A 171 3.49 -4.77 1.28
N PRO A 172 4.54 -5.62 1.22
CA PRO A 172 4.40 -6.96 0.65
C PRO A 172 3.36 -7.85 1.35
N VAL A 173 3.25 -7.74 2.68
CA VAL A 173 2.23 -8.49 3.45
C VAL A 173 0.83 -7.92 3.17
N GLN A 174 0.69 -6.60 3.12
CA GLN A 174 -0.57 -5.95 2.76
C GLN A 174 -1.05 -6.39 1.38
N ASN A 175 -0.16 -6.45 0.38
CA ASN A 175 -0.51 -6.86 -0.98
C ASN A 175 -1.01 -8.30 -1.01
N VAL A 176 -0.33 -9.24 -0.35
CA VAL A 176 -0.78 -10.64 -0.24
C VAL A 176 -2.16 -10.75 0.43
N LEU A 177 -2.40 -9.96 1.48
CA LEU A 177 -3.69 -9.95 2.16
C LEU A 177 -4.79 -9.40 1.25
N ARG A 178 -4.52 -8.34 0.51
CA ARG A 178 -5.46 -7.73 -0.43
C ARG A 178 -5.81 -8.65 -1.60
N GLU A 179 -4.85 -9.42 -2.10
CA GLU A 179 -5.08 -10.40 -3.17
C GLU A 179 -5.91 -11.60 -2.69
N LYS A 180 -5.74 -11.96 -1.41
CA LYS A 180 -6.36 -13.17 -0.86
C LYS A 180 -7.75 -12.94 -0.26
N TYR A 181 -8.04 -11.74 0.19
CA TYR A 181 -9.28 -11.40 0.89
C TYR A 181 -9.94 -10.19 0.26
N ASP A 182 -11.23 -10.34 -0.04
CA ASP A 182 -12.06 -9.21 -0.43
C ASP A 182 -12.19 -8.24 0.74
N TYR A 183 -12.03 -6.95 0.46
CA TYR A 183 -12.25 -5.89 1.42
C TYR A 183 -12.89 -4.69 0.73
N THR A 184 -13.70 -3.98 1.46
CA THR A 184 -14.32 -2.74 1.00
C THR A 184 -13.96 -1.62 1.96
N ILE A 185 -13.45 -0.52 1.41
CA ILE A 185 -13.27 0.73 2.15
C ILE A 185 -14.49 1.58 1.85
N ASN A 186 -15.25 1.94 2.89
CA ASN A 186 -16.35 2.87 2.76
C ASN A 186 -15.88 4.28 3.13
N PRO A 187 -15.59 5.15 2.15
CA PRO A 187 -15.09 6.51 2.41
C PRO A 187 -16.12 7.37 3.14
N GLU A 188 -17.41 7.11 2.97
CA GLU A 188 -18.48 7.90 3.62
C GLU A 188 -18.51 7.72 5.14
N THR A 189 -18.02 6.57 5.63
CA THR A 189 -17.94 6.31 7.07
C THR A 189 -16.63 6.78 7.70
N LEU A 190 -15.62 7.13 6.90
CA LEU A 190 -14.31 7.55 7.40
C LEU A 190 -14.40 8.80 8.28
N ASP A 191 -15.15 9.81 7.84
CA ASP A 191 -15.35 11.04 8.60
C ASP A 191 -16.05 10.76 9.94
N ALA A 192 -17.02 9.85 9.97
CA ALA A 192 -17.69 9.44 11.20
C ALA A 192 -16.73 8.74 12.17
N VAL A 193 -15.86 7.87 11.66
CA VAL A 193 -14.81 7.20 12.47
C VAL A 193 -13.81 8.22 13.02
N LEU A 194 -13.37 9.18 12.20
CA LEU A 194 -12.45 10.24 12.63
C LEU A 194 -13.07 11.12 13.71
N LEU A 195 -14.36 11.45 13.58
CA LEU A 195 -15.08 12.23 14.58
C LEU A 195 -15.20 11.47 15.90
N GLU A 196 -15.50 10.17 15.86
CA GLU A 196 -15.61 9.34 17.07
C GLU A 196 -14.24 9.16 17.73
N ALA A 197 -13.18 8.94 16.97
CA ALA A 197 -11.81 8.89 17.48
C ALA A 197 -11.42 10.23 18.18
N ALA A 198 -11.83 11.36 17.61
CA ALA A 198 -11.59 12.68 18.21
C ALA A 198 -12.34 12.84 19.54
N LYS A 199 -13.60 12.39 19.64
CA LYS A 199 -14.38 12.40 20.90
C LYS A 199 -13.73 11.56 21.99
N VAL A 200 -13.30 10.33 21.64
CA VAL A 200 -12.61 9.43 22.58
C VAL A 200 -11.32 10.08 23.08
N ARG A 201 -10.54 10.73 22.22
CA ARG A 201 -9.33 11.47 22.62
C ARG A 201 -9.62 12.61 23.58
N LEU A 202 -10.61 13.45 23.28
CA LEU A 202 -11.01 14.55 24.15
C LEU A 202 -11.50 14.07 25.53
N ALA A 203 -12.23 12.96 25.58
CA ALA A 203 -12.66 12.34 26.82
C ALA A 203 -11.46 11.83 27.65
N THR A 204 -10.45 11.25 27.00
CA THR A 204 -9.24 10.73 27.66
C THR A 204 -8.35 11.86 28.15
N ASP A 205 -8.18 12.93 27.39
CA ASP A 205 -7.38 14.11 27.78
C ASP A 205 -8.00 14.87 28.94
N SER A 206 -9.34 14.90 29.04
CA SER A 206 -10.03 15.53 30.15
C SER A 206 -9.90 14.76 31.49
N THR A 207 -9.56 13.46 31.42
CA THR A 207 -9.31 12.62 32.62
C THR A 207 -7.84 12.57 33.03
N SER A 208 -6.90 12.89 32.12
CA SER A 208 -5.46 12.93 32.38
C SER A 208 -4.98 14.37 32.64
N LYS A 209 -5.22 14.91 33.81
CA LYS A 209 -4.50 16.11 34.27
C LYS A 209 -3.03 15.77 34.48
N GLY A 210 -2.20 16.06 33.47
CA GLY A 210 -0.74 16.11 33.59
C GLY A 210 0.05 15.15 32.68
N GLY A 211 0.04 15.33 31.38
CA GLY A 211 0.98 14.69 30.47
C GLY A 211 1.09 15.50 29.18
N GLN A 212 2.30 15.81 28.75
CA GLN A 212 2.55 16.55 27.50
C GLN A 212 1.96 15.82 26.28
N PRO A 213 1.33 16.54 25.34
CA PRO A 213 0.82 15.93 24.12
C PRO A 213 1.98 15.53 23.21
N SER A 214 2.13 14.24 22.96
CA SER A 214 3.05 13.75 21.95
C SER A 214 2.31 13.51 20.64
N SER A 215 2.84 14.13 19.58
CA SER A 215 2.55 13.98 18.14
C SER A 215 1.14 14.32 17.66
N VAL A 216 1.05 15.50 17.09
CA VAL A 216 -0.10 16.03 16.35
C VAL A 216 -0.27 15.26 15.05
N VAL A 217 -1.37 14.53 14.91
CA VAL A 217 -1.85 14.10 13.58
C VAL A 217 -2.45 15.36 12.92
N PRO A 218 -2.05 15.74 11.69
CA PRO A 218 -2.62 16.91 11.03
C PRO A 218 -4.13 16.70 10.80
N VAL A 219 -4.95 17.54 11.38
CA VAL A 219 -6.37 17.62 11.07
C VAL A 219 -6.48 18.39 9.75
N PRO A 220 -7.16 17.87 8.71
CA PRO A 220 -7.43 18.66 7.52
C PRO A 220 -8.21 19.92 7.90
N ASN A 221 -7.69 21.08 7.52
CA ASN A 221 -8.41 22.33 7.69
C ASN A 221 -9.75 22.29 6.95
N ALA A 222 -10.83 22.31 7.67
CA ALA A 222 -12.15 22.59 7.10
C ALA A 222 -12.12 24.03 6.62
N ASP A 223 -12.03 24.20 5.33
CA ASP A 223 -12.04 25.50 4.63
C ASP A 223 -13.42 26.12 4.80
N THR A 224 -13.54 27.05 5.73
CA THR A 224 -14.73 27.87 5.94
C THR A 224 -14.70 29.07 4.99
N THR A 225 -14.90 28.85 3.71
CA THR A 225 -15.30 29.92 2.81
C THR A 225 -16.81 30.15 2.90
N LYS A 226 -17.25 30.95 3.88
CA LYS A 226 -18.54 31.61 3.81
C LYS A 226 -18.38 32.91 3.03
N LYS A 227 -19.11 32.94 1.92
CA LYS A 227 -19.46 34.09 1.07
C LYS A 227 -19.88 35.33 1.83
N LYS A 228 -19.45 36.43 1.31
CA LYS A 228 -20.29 37.61 1.09
C LYS A 228 -20.43 37.85 -0.40
#